data_c8a9c95dfa3b2ed7062acdf27132c49f
#
_entry.id   c8a9c95dfa3b2ed7062acdf27132c49f
#
_cell.length_a   1.000
_cell.length_b   1.000
_cell.length_c   1.000
_cell.angle_alpha   90.00
_cell.angle_beta   90.00
_cell.angle_gamma   90.00
#
_symmetry.space_group_name_H-M   'P 1'
#
loop_
_entity.id
_entity.type
_entity.pdbx_description
1 polymer ?
#
loop_
_entity_poly.entity_id
_entity_poly.type
_entity_poly.pdbx_seq_one_letter_code
_entity_poly.pdbx_strand_id
1 'polypeptide(L)'
;MLINKYDFSFVGGDMRQVYMVNELLAIGYSVTSYGLENPILDNRCIAASSLKEAVISGKTIITPIPISKDGIHIQSSSSMDIKLDEFLNLLTLSHQVFGGCFLPSMTSYLMEKGISYEDFMEVEEIILYNSIATSEGTIAKAIISSTINLHDSHALILGFGRCARTLAHKLRSLCKEVDISARSRVQSAAAYTSSFGTIPFDKLEENISKYDFIFNTIPSLVMTKEILDRTKEQVVIIDIASAPGGVDFSYAKEIGRYAELYLGIPGKISPKSSATFLNHYLLEQIRKK
;
A
#
# COMPACT_ATOMS: atom_id res chain seq x y z
N MET A 1 22.86 5.83 -25.19
CA MET A 1 23.45 4.49 -25.21
C MET A 1 23.47 3.99 -23.77
N LEU A 2 22.84 2.85 -23.47
CA LEU A 2 22.89 2.23 -22.14
C LEU A 2 24.29 1.78 -21.84
N ILE A 3 24.77 2.04 -20.62
CA ILE A 3 26.12 1.66 -20.20
C ILE A 3 26.10 0.31 -19.47
N ASN A 4 24.89 -0.16 -19.03
CA ASN A 4 24.67 -1.43 -18.28
C ASN A 4 25.76 -1.70 -17.22
N LYS A 5 26.04 -0.68 -16.41
CA LYS A 5 27.10 -0.73 -15.41
C LYS A 5 26.63 -1.45 -14.14
N TYR A 6 25.33 -1.45 -13.89
CA TYR A 6 24.70 -2.05 -12.72
C TYR A 6 23.55 -2.97 -13.12
N ASP A 7 23.30 -4.00 -12.34
CA ASP A 7 22.17 -4.91 -12.54
C ASP A 7 20.85 -4.19 -12.30
N PHE A 8 20.79 -3.32 -11.29
CA PHE A 8 19.63 -2.57 -10.89
C PHE A 8 19.92 -1.08 -10.69
N SER A 9 18.96 -0.25 -11.08
CA SER A 9 18.94 1.17 -10.80
C SER A 9 17.68 1.55 -10.03
N PHE A 10 17.84 2.17 -8.87
CA PHE A 10 16.73 2.66 -8.07
C PHE A 10 16.58 4.18 -8.26
N VAL A 11 15.36 4.63 -8.60
CA VAL A 11 15.04 6.04 -8.77
C VAL A 11 13.95 6.42 -7.78
N GLY A 12 14.33 7.21 -6.76
CA GLY A 12 13.48 7.50 -5.62
C GLY A 12 13.29 6.30 -4.69
N GLY A 13 12.36 6.40 -3.78
CA GLY A 13 12.01 5.30 -2.89
C GLY A 13 11.75 5.71 -1.45
N ASP A 14 11.28 4.73 -0.69
CA ASP A 14 11.13 4.77 0.76
C ASP A 14 11.92 3.62 1.42
N MET A 15 11.60 3.32 2.68
CA MET A 15 12.28 2.24 3.40
C MET A 15 12.20 0.87 2.71
N ARG A 16 11.19 0.61 1.87
CA ARG A 16 11.09 -0.64 1.10
C ARG A 16 12.21 -0.74 0.10
N GLN A 17 12.48 0.34 -0.67
CA GLN A 17 13.55 0.38 -1.64
C GLN A 17 14.92 0.28 -0.97
N VAL A 18 15.10 0.85 0.22
CA VAL A 18 16.34 0.70 1.02
C VAL A 18 16.60 -0.78 1.35
N TYR A 19 15.57 -1.49 1.86
CA TYR A 19 15.70 -2.92 2.14
C TYR A 19 15.85 -3.76 0.87
N MET A 20 15.17 -3.40 -0.22
CA MET A 20 15.35 -4.09 -1.51
C MET A 20 16.80 -3.99 -1.99
N VAL A 21 17.39 -2.80 -1.96
CA VAL A 21 18.80 -2.57 -2.31
C VAL A 21 19.73 -3.43 -1.45
N ASN A 22 19.56 -3.38 -0.14
CA ASN A 22 20.41 -4.11 0.79
C ASN A 22 20.37 -5.63 0.56
N GLU A 23 19.17 -6.18 0.31
CA GLU A 23 18.99 -7.60 -0.01
C GLU A 23 19.64 -7.99 -1.36
N LEU A 24 19.46 -7.17 -2.39
CA LEU A 24 20.06 -7.41 -3.72
C LEU A 24 21.58 -7.38 -3.65
N LEU A 25 22.16 -6.41 -2.93
CA LEU A 25 23.62 -6.33 -2.70
C LEU A 25 24.14 -7.52 -1.88
N ALA A 26 23.36 -8.00 -0.91
CA ALA A 26 23.74 -9.16 -0.08
C ALA A 26 23.82 -10.45 -0.88
N ILE A 27 23.03 -10.60 -1.93
CA ILE A 27 23.06 -11.78 -2.83
C ILE A 27 23.94 -11.58 -4.07
N GLY A 28 24.73 -10.49 -4.12
CA GLY A 28 25.80 -10.28 -5.09
C GLY A 28 25.46 -9.46 -6.31
N TYR A 29 24.27 -8.85 -6.40
CA TYR A 29 23.94 -7.91 -7.48
C TYR A 29 24.62 -6.55 -7.26
N SER A 30 24.86 -5.84 -8.35
CA SER A 30 25.35 -4.47 -8.36
C SER A 30 24.18 -3.48 -8.47
N VAL A 31 24.19 -2.45 -7.62
CA VAL A 31 23.05 -1.51 -7.52
C VAL A 31 23.54 -0.07 -7.54
N THR A 32 22.87 0.78 -8.31
CA THR A 32 22.96 2.24 -8.22
C THR A 32 21.64 2.83 -7.78
N SER A 33 21.67 4.03 -7.18
CA SER A 33 20.47 4.74 -6.78
C SER A 33 20.57 6.25 -7.00
N TYR A 34 19.41 6.88 -7.20
CA TYR A 34 19.25 8.33 -7.25
C TYR A 34 18.00 8.75 -6.45
N GLY A 35 18.16 9.66 -5.48
CA GLY A 35 17.06 10.08 -4.62
C GLY A 35 16.67 9.04 -3.55
N LEU A 36 17.55 8.11 -3.23
CA LEU A 36 17.36 7.13 -2.16
C LEU A 36 18.47 7.32 -1.12
N GLU A 37 18.13 7.91 0.01
CA GLU A 37 19.05 8.20 1.10
C GLU A 37 18.52 7.65 2.42
N ASN A 38 19.34 6.88 3.13
CA ASN A 38 19.02 6.39 4.45
C ASN A 38 20.29 5.92 5.18
N PRO A 39 20.43 6.12 6.51
CA PRO A 39 21.59 5.67 7.28
C PRO A 39 21.84 4.16 7.23
N ILE A 40 20.81 3.34 6.98
CA ILE A 40 20.96 1.88 6.90
C ILE A 40 21.15 1.37 5.47
N LEU A 41 21.19 2.27 4.47
CA LEU A 41 21.49 1.88 3.09
C LEU A 41 22.93 1.35 3.02
N ASP A 42 23.10 0.17 2.42
CA ASP A 42 24.41 -0.48 2.28
C ASP A 42 25.36 0.41 1.45
N ASN A 43 26.56 0.64 1.94
CA ASN A 43 27.56 1.51 1.33
C ASN A 43 28.09 1.01 -0.03
N ARG A 44 27.80 -0.23 -0.40
CA ARG A 44 28.07 -0.77 -1.74
C ARG A 44 27.08 -0.28 -2.78
N CYS A 45 25.95 0.30 -2.38
CA CYS A 45 25.04 1.00 -3.29
C CYS A 45 25.72 2.28 -3.79
N ILE A 46 25.87 2.42 -5.08
CA ILE A 46 26.54 3.58 -5.68
C ILE A 46 25.50 4.67 -5.94
N ALA A 47 25.66 5.82 -5.29
CA ALA A 47 24.83 6.97 -5.56
C ALA A 47 25.17 7.56 -6.94
N ALA A 48 24.19 7.64 -7.84
CA ALA A 48 24.33 8.30 -9.12
C ALA A 48 24.35 9.84 -8.93
N SER A 49 25.17 10.53 -9.70
CA SER A 49 25.32 11.99 -9.63
C SER A 49 24.16 12.75 -10.26
N SER A 50 23.33 12.08 -11.05
CA SER A 50 22.17 12.65 -11.74
C SER A 50 21.11 11.59 -12.06
N LEU A 51 19.85 12.02 -12.26
CA LEU A 51 18.77 11.16 -12.73
C LEU A 51 19.16 10.47 -14.06
N LYS A 52 19.78 11.21 -14.97
CA LYS A 52 20.25 10.68 -16.25
C LYS A 52 21.27 9.54 -16.04
N GLU A 53 22.24 9.73 -15.17
CA GLU A 53 23.23 8.68 -14.86
C GLU A 53 22.54 7.44 -14.29
N ALA A 54 21.65 7.60 -13.33
CA ALA A 54 20.91 6.47 -12.75
C ALA A 54 20.15 5.68 -13.83
N VAL A 55 19.41 6.38 -14.69
CA VAL A 55 18.60 5.72 -15.73
C VAL A 55 19.45 4.98 -16.77
N ILE A 56 20.54 5.60 -17.27
CA ILE A 56 21.35 4.97 -18.33
C ILE A 56 22.29 3.88 -17.81
N SER A 57 22.50 3.80 -16.49
CA SER A 57 23.45 2.86 -15.87
C SER A 57 22.90 1.46 -15.62
N GLY A 58 21.57 1.29 -15.64
CA GLY A 58 20.93 0.00 -15.42
C GLY A 58 19.80 -0.29 -16.40
N LYS A 59 19.65 -1.54 -16.82
CA LYS A 59 18.53 -1.99 -17.66
C LYS A 59 17.24 -2.11 -16.85
N THR A 60 17.34 -2.59 -15.62
CA THR A 60 16.21 -2.79 -14.71
C THR A 60 16.12 -1.62 -13.74
N ILE A 61 15.04 -0.86 -13.84
CA ILE A 61 14.81 0.35 -13.04
C ILE A 61 13.69 0.07 -12.04
N ILE A 62 13.93 0.36 -10.76
CA ILE A 62 12.98 0.22 -9.68
C ILE A 62 12.58 1.61 -9.17
N THR A 63 11.28 1.84 -9.08
CA THR A 63 10.67 3.10 -8.60
C THR A 63 9.84 2.87 -7.34
N PRO A 64 9.42 3.92 -6.60
CA PRO A 64 8.63 3.80 -5.38
C PRO A 64 7.21 3.22 -5.60
N ILE A 65 6.55 2.93 -4.46
CA ILE A 65 5.14 2.53 -4.38
C ILE A 65 4.41 3.43 -3.35
N PRO A 66 3.51 4.33 -3.76
CA PRO A 66 3.23 4.74 -5.14
C PRO A 66 4.42 5.48 -5.76
N ILE A 67 4.51 5.46 -7.09
CA ILE A 67 5.57 6.20 -7.78
C ILE A 67 5.51 7.70 -7.51
N SER A 68 4.30 8.25 -7.45
CA SER A 68 4.04 9.66 -7.20
C SER A 68 2.80 9.84 -6.33
N LYS A 69 2.76 10.93 -5.54
CA LYS A 69 1.58 11.35 -4.76
C LYS A 69 0.85 12.52 -5.38
N ASP A 70 1.56 13.37 -6.09
CA ASP A 70 1.05 14.60 -6.70
C ASP A 70 0.89 14.51 -8.22
N GLY A 71 1.35 13.39 -8.81
CA GLY A 71 1.34 13.17 -10.26
C GLY A 71 2.48 13.88 -11.00
N ILE A 72 3.36 14.58 -10.30
CA ILE A 72 4.43 15.40 -10.89
C ILE A 72 5.81 14.89 -10.47
N HIS A 73 5.98 14.54 -9.19
CA HIS A 73 7.27 14.16 -8.63
C HIS A 73 7.32 12.69 -8.25
N ILE A 74 8.42 12.02 -8.53
CA ILE A 74 8.70 10.67 -8.03
C ILE A 74 9.01 10.77 -6.53
N GLN A 75 8.39 9.93 -5.72
CA GLN A 75 8.64 9.92 -4.28
C GLN A 75 10.11 9.59 -3.98
N SER A 76 10.72 10.38 -3.11
CA SER A 76 12.12 10.27 -2.73
C SER A 76 12.26 10.30 -1.21
N SER A 77 13.23 9.56 -0.66
CA SER A 77 13.64 9.69 0.75
C SER A 77 14.69 10.78 0.97
N SER A 78 15.18 11.38 -0.10
CA SER A 78 16.06 12.55 -0.07
C SER A 78 15.29 13.84 -0.34
N SER A 79 15.96 14.99 -0.21
CA SER A 79 15.42 16.31 -0.58
C SER A 79 15.40 16.58 -2.09
N MET A 80 15.75 15.60 -2.91
CA MET A 80 15.81 15.75 -4.36
C MET A 80 14.42 15.88 -4.98
N ASP A 81 14.28 16.85 -5.86
CA ASP A 81 13.13 17.04 -6.72
C ASP A 81 13.31 16.21 -7.99
N ILE A 82 12.60 15.07 -8.08
CA ILE A 82 12.71 14.14 -9.20
C ILE A 82 11.42 14.21 -10.02
N LYS A 83 11.48 14.92 -11.14
CA LYS A 83 10.31 15.08 -12.00
C LYS A 83 10.02 13.81 -12.79
N LEU A 84 8.74 13.42 -12.80
CA LEU A 84 8.25 12.21 -13.47
C LEU A 84 8.42 12.31 -14.99
N ASP A 85 8.17 13.47 -15.59
CA ASP A 85 8.33 13.70 -17.03
C ASP A 85 9.79 13.63 -17.47
N GLU A 86 10.72 14.18 -16.68
CA GLU A 86 12.16 14.05 -16.94
C GLU A 86 12.60 12.58 -16.88
N PHE A 87 12.12 11.82 -15.92
CA PHE A 87 12.37 10.40 -15.80
C PHE A 87 11.85 9.64 -17.05
N LEU A 88 10.59 9.87 -17.44
CA LEU A 88 9.98 9.20 -18.58
C LEU A 88 10.74 9.49 -19.88
N ASN A 89 11.17 10.73 -20.09
CA ASN A 89 11.93 11.13 -21.28
C ASN A 89 13.32 10.48 -21.42
N LEU A 90 13.89 9.97 -20.31
CA LEU A 90 15.16 9.25 -20.33
C LEU A 90 15.02 7.76 -20.64
N LEU A 91 13.80 7.21 -20.53
CA LEU A 91 13.56 5.80 -20.78
C LEU A 91 13.65 5.45 -22.26
N THR A 92 14.08 4.23 -22.53
CA THR A 92 14.21 3.65 -23.88
C THR A 92 13.66 2.24 -23.93
N LEU A 93 13.48 1.66 -25.12
CA LEU A 93 13.02 0.28 -25.33
C LEU A 93 13.85 -0.79 -24.62
N SER A 94 15.09 -0.47 -24.23
CA SER A 94 15.96 -1.41 -23.52
C SER A 94 15.78 -1.42 -22.02
N HIS A 95 14.97 -0.50 -21.47
CA HIS A 95 14.67 -0.48 -20.06
C HIS A 95 13.48 -1.38 -19.71
N GLN A 96 13.49 -1.85 -18.47
CA GLN A 96 12.38 -2.50 -17.80
C GLN A 96 12.11 -1.77 -16.49
N VAL A 97 10.90 -1.23 -16.33
CA VAL A 97 10.53 -0.41 -15.17
C VAL A 97 9.64 -1.20 -14.24
N PHE A 98 10.03 -1.30 -12.97
CA PHE A 98 9.24 -1.87 -11.88
C PHE A 98 8.90 -0.79 -10.86
N GLY A 99 7.68 -0.82 -10.33
CA GLY A 99 7.25 0.14 -9.33
C GLY A 99 5.84 -0.16 -8.88
N GLY A 100 5.11 0.84 -8.40
CA GLY A 100 3.71 0.59 -8.07
C GLY A 100 2.83 1.83 -8.04
N CYS A 101 1.54 1.58 -8.26
CA CYS A 101 0.52 2.62 -8.43
C CYS A 101 0.91 3.59 -9.57
N PHE A 102 1.23 3.06 -10.72
CA PHE A 102 1.56 3.86 -11.89
C PHE A 102 0.34 4.69 -12.33
N LEU A 103 0.61 5.93 -12.70
CA LEU A 103 -0.44 6.81 -13.19
C LEU A 103 -0.92 6.36 -14.59
N PRO A 104 -2.21 6.50 -14.90
CA PRO A 104 -2.72 6.16 -16.24
C PRO A 104 -1.99 6.87 -17.39
N SER A 105 -1.58 8.14 -17.20
CA SER A 105 -0.76 8.89 -18.15
C SER A 105 0.61 8.25 -18.37
N MET A 106 1.24 7.76 -17.29
CA MET A 106 2.53 7.08 -17.37
C MET A 106 2.41 5.74 -18.09
N THR A 107 1.44 4.91 -17.72
CA THR A 107 1.24 3.61 -18.36
C THR A 107 0.95 3.76 -19.86
N SER A 108 0.12 4.74 -20.25
CA SER A 108 -0.15 5.07 -21.66
C SER A 108 1.14 5.47 -22.40
N TYR A 109 1.98 6.31 -21.78
CA TYR A 109 3.27 6.71 -22.35
C TYR A 109 4.21 5.51 -22.54
N LEU A 110 4.35 4.65 -21.53
CA LEU A 110 5.21 3.47 -21.58
C LEU A 110 4.76 2.50 -22.68
N MET A 111 3.45 2.27 -22.80
CA MET A 111 2.85 1.43 -23.85
C MET A 111 3.11 2.02 -25.25
N GLU A 112 2.86 3.31 -25.46
CA GLU A 112 3.10 4.00 -26.73
C GLU A 112 4.56 3.89 -27.17
N LYS A 113 5.49 4.04 -26.22
CA LYS A 113 6.94 3.93 -26.47
C LYS A 113 7.45 2.48 -26.52
N GLY A 114 6.61 1.48 -26.26
CA GLY A 114 6.99 0.07 -26.22
C GLY A 114 7.96 -0.27 -25.08
N ILE A 115 8.00 0.54 -24.01
CA ILE A 115 8.87 0.33 -22.86
C ILE A 115 8.24 -0.72 -21.94
N SER A 116 9.01 -1.75 -21.56
CA SER A 116 8.55 -2.79 -20.65
C SER A 116 8.37 -2.21 -19.24
N TYR A 117 7.21 -2.46 -18.64
CA TYR A 117 6.95 -2.05 -17.26
C TYR A 117 6.13 -3.10 -16.51
N GLU A 118 6.16 -3.04 -15.19
CA GLU A 118 5.36 -3.88 -14.32
C GLU A 118 4.98 -3.13 -13.04
N ASP A 119 3.67 -3.00 -12.80
CA ASP A 119 3.14 -2.41 -11.58
C ASP A 119 2.95 -3.52 -10.52
N PHE A 120 3.76 -3.49 -9.47
CA PHE A 120 3.68 -4.42 -8.35
C PHE A 120 2.29 -4.46 -7.70
N MET A 121 1.54 -3.35 -7.77
CA MET A 121 0.21 -3.27 -7.16
C MET A 121 -0.91 -3.84 -8.03
N GLU A 122 -0.58 -4.31 -9.26
CA GLU A 122 -1.47 -5.10 -10.11
C GLU A 122 -1.18 -6.61 -10.02
N VAL A 123 -0.10 -6.98 -9.34
CA VAL A 123 0.28 -8.38 -9.13
C VAL A 123 -0.45 -8.96 -7.92
N GLU A 124 -1.35 -9.92 -8.15
CA GLU A 124 -2.22 -10.49 -7.10
C GLU A 124 -1.42 -11.06 -5.93
N GLU A 125 -0.34 -11.77 -6.20
CA GLU A 125 0.55 -12.33 -5.17
C GLU A 125 1.11 -11.23 -4.26
N ILE A 126 1.63 -10.14 -4.83
CA ILE A 126 2.17 -9.02 -4.06
C ILE A 126 1.09 -8.33 -3.23
N ILE A 127 -0.11 -8.16 -3.81
CA ILE A 127 -1.25 -7.56 -3.09
C ILE A 127 -1.63 -8.42 -1.89
N LEU A 128 -1.64 -9.73 -2.03
CA LEU A 128 -1.94 -10.66 -0.93
C LEU A 128 -0.86 -10.59 0.17
N TYR A 129 0.41 -10.59 -0.17
CA TYR A 129 1.47 -10.39 0.83
C TYR A 129 1.39 -9.02 1.51
N ASN A 130 1.15 -7.95 0.77
CA ASN A 130 0.96 -6.61 1.34
C ASN A 130 -0.26 -6.52 2.27
N SER A 131 -1.28 -7.36 2.08
CA SER A 131 -2.44 -7.41 2.97
C SER A 131 -2.09 -7.86 4.40
N ILE A 132 -1.00 -8.60 4.58
CA ILE A 132 -0.48 -9.01 5.90
C ILE A 132 -0.03 -7.76 6.67
N ALA A 133 0.91 -7.00 6.12
CA ALA A 133 1.42 -5.78 6.74
C ALA A 133 0.32 -4.73 6.92
N THR A 134 -0.58 -4.60 5.94
CA THR A 134 -1.75 -3.72 6.02
C THR A 134 -2.62 -4.08 7.22
N SER A 135 -2.96 -5.36 7.39
CA SER A 135 -3.81 -5.81 8.50
C SER A 135 -3.13 -5.61 9.86
N GLU A 136 -1.85 -5.95 9.98
CA GLU A 136 -1.10 -5.79 11.22
C GLU A 136 -0.97 -4.32 11.63
N GLY A 137 -0.66 -3.46 10.67
CA GLY A 137 -0.58 -2.03 10.91
C GLY A 137 -1.94 -1.41 11.23
N THR A 138 -3.02 -1.90 10.63
CA THR A 138 -4.39 -1.48 10.95
C THR A 138 -4.77 -1.85 12.39
N ILE A 139 -4.45 -3.06 12.80
CA ILE A 139 -4.68 -3.54 14.18
C ILE A 139 -3.84 -2.73 15.17
N ALA A 140 -2.55 -2.53 14.91
CA ALA A 140 -1.68 -1.72 15.75
C ALA A 140 -2.21 -0.28 15.88
N LYS A 141 -2.68 0.30 14.78
CA LYS A 141 -3.28 1.64 14.78
C LYS A 141 -4.55 1.70 15.62
N ALA A 142 -5.44 0.72 15.49
CA ALA A 142 -6.65 0.62 16.29
C ALA A 142 -6.35 0.54 17.79
N ILE A 143 -5.37 -0.29 18.18
CA ILE A 143 -4.94 -0.43 19.58
C ILE A 143 -4.41 0.89 20.15
N ILE A 144 -3.52 1.57 19.41
CA ILE A 144 -2.91 2.83 19.87
C ILE A 144 -3.95 3.97 19.95
N SER A 145 -4.97 3.94 19.09
CA SER A 145 -6.00 4.98 19.02
C SER A 145 -7.18 4.75 19.95
N SER A 146 -7.20 3.65 20.70
CA SER A 146 -8.30 3.27 21.60
C SER A 146 -7.89 3.33 23.06
N THR A 147 -8.88 3.54 23.92
CA THR A 147 -8.74 3.41 25.39
C THR A 147 -9.24 2.07 25.91
N ILE A 148 -9.82 1.23 25.04
CA ILE A 148 -10.31 -0.11 25.37
C ILE A 148 -9.51 -1.18 24.62
N ASN A 149 -9.50 -2.39 25.16
CA ASN A 149 -8.86 -3.53 24.51
C ASN A 149 -9.67 -3.99 23.28
N LEU A 150 -8.98 -4.61 22.30
CA LEU A 150 -9.66 -5.39 21.26
C LEU A 150 -10.33 -6.65 21.85
N HIS A 151 -9.76 -7.21 22.91
CA HIS A 151 -10.34 -8.34 23.62
C HIS A 151 -11.74 -7.95 24.16
N ASP A 152 -12.73 -8.83 23.95
CA ASP A 152 -14.14 -8.61 24.27
C ASP A 152 -14.84 -7.47 23.51
N SER A 153 -14.19 -6.84 22.55
CA SER A 153 -14.78 -5.81 21.69
C SER A 153 -15.56 -6.40 20.50
N HIS A 154 -16.45 -5.59 19.94
CA HIS A 154 -17.16 -5.88 18.70
C HIS A 154 -16.54 -5.07 17.56
N ALA A 155 -16.06 -5.76 16.54
CA ALA A 155 -15.45 -5.15 15.37
C ALA A 155 -16.34 -5.31 14.13
N LEU A 156 -16.40 -4.27 13.30
CA LEU A 156 -17.05 -4.29 12.01
C LEU A 156 -16.02 -4.01 10.92
N ILE A 157 -16.05 -4.82 9.86
CA ILE A 157 -15.28 -4.55 8.64
C ILE A 157 -16.25 -4.23 7.51
N LEU A 158 -16.06 -3.07 6.88
CA LEU A 158 -16.80 -2.65 5.70
C LEU A 158 -16.06 -3.10 4.44
N GLY A 159 -16.70 -3.99 3.67
CA GLY A 159 -16.09 -4.71 2.56
C GLY A 159 -15.52 -6.07 2.93
N PHE A 160 -15.30 -6.95 1.92
CA PHE A 160 -14.67 -8.26 2.12
C PHE A 160 -13.77 -8.59 0.92
N GLY A 161 -12.93 -7.61 0.55
CA GLY A 161 -11.86 -7.76 -0.43
C GLY A 161 -10.60 -8.41 0.16
N ARG A 162 -9.48 -8.36 -0.56
CA ARG A 162 -8.19 -8.98 -0.18
C ARG A 162 -7.71 -8.54 1.22
N CYS A 163 -7.56 -7.23 1.44
CA CYS A 163 -7.12 -6.71 2.74
C CYS A 163 -8.14 -7.00 3.86
N ALA A 164 -9.44 -6.84 3.56
CA ALA A 164 -10.50 -7.10 4.53
C ALA A 164 -10.51 -8.55 5.02
N ARG A 165 -10.29 -9.53 4.12
CA ARG A 165 -10.23 -10.95 4.48
C ARG A 165 -9.07 -11.24 5.42
N THR A 166 -7.86 -10.76 5.09
CA THR A 166 -6.69 -10.93 5.95
C THR A 166 -6.89 -10.28 7.32
N LEU A 167 -7.44 -9.06 7.34
CA LEU A 167 -7.76 -8.34 8.57
C LEU A 167 -8.79 -9.08 9.43
N ALA A 168 -9.88 -9.56 8.81
CA ALA A 168 -10.94 -10.29 9.51
C ALA A 168 -10.40 -11.55 10.20
N HIS A 169 -9.57 -12.33 9.50
CA HIS A 169 -8.97 -13.53 10.07
C HIS A 169 -8.05 -13.23 11.26
N LYS A 170 -7.29 -12.13 11.21
CA LYS A 170 -6.44 -11.70 12.34
C LYS A 170 -7.28 -11.18 13.52
N LEU A 171 -8.30 -10.37 13.27
CA LEU A 171 -9.18 -9.82 14.31
C LEU A 171 -10.01 -10.88 15.02
N ARG A 172 -10.38 -11.98 14.34
CA ARG A 172 -11.14 -13.09 14.95
C ARG A 172 -10.53 -13.62 16.24
N SER A 173 -9.20 -13.62 16.33
CA SER A 173 -8.48 -14.11 17.53
C SER A 173 -8.29 -13.02 18.60
N LEU A 174 -8.63 -11.78 18.28
CA LEU A 174 -8.41 -10.63 19.14
C LEU A 174 -9.72 -10.06 19.69
N CYS A 175 -10.78 -10.06 18.90
CA CYS A 175 -12.08 -9.49 19.25
C CYS A 175 -13.06 -10.59 19.69
N LYS A 176 -14.08 -10.20 20.45
CA LYS A 176 -15.20 -11.08 20.81
C LYS A 176 -16.01 -11.47 19.57
N GLU A 177 -16.26 -10.52 18.71
CA GLU A 177 -17.06 -10.70 17.50
C GLU A 177 -16.49 -9.85 16.38
N VAL A 178 -16.46 -10.42 15.16
CA VAL A 178 -16.07 -9.72 13.94
C VAL A 178 -17.16 -9.93 12.90
N ASP A 179 -17.86 -8.84 12.59
CA ASP A 179 -18.89 -8.81 11.56
C ASP A 179 -18.38 -8.16 10.29
N ILE A 180 -18.96 -8.58 9.18
CA ILE A 180 -18.66 -8.04 7.85
C ILE A 180 -19.93 -7.42 7.27
N SER A 181 -19.81 -6.22 6.71
CA SER A 181 -20.86 -5.62 5.89
C SER A 181 -20.30 -5.29 4.51
N ALA A 182 -20.86 -5.89 3.47
CA ALA A 182 -20.39 -5.71 2.10
C ALA A 182 -21.55 -5.47 1.13
N ARG A 183 -21.32 -4.58 0.15
CA ARG A 183 -22.31 -4.30 -0.92
C ARG A 183 -22.51 -5.48 -1.86
N SER A 184 -21.46 -6.23 -2.12
CA SER A 184 -21.49 -7.39 -3.01
C SER A 184 -22.06 -8.61 -2.29
N ARG A 185 -23.13 -9.19 -2.83
CA ARG A 185 -23.69 -10.46 -2.34
C ARG A 185 -22.66 -11.59 -2.35
N VAL A 186 -21.75 -11.60 -3.33
CA VAL A 186 -20.65 -12.58 -3.39
C VAL A 186 -19.69 -12.41 -2.22
N GLN A 187 -19.32 -11.16 -1.88
CA GLN A 187 -18.50 -10.89 -0.72
C GLN A 187 -19.19 -11.26 0.60
N SER A 188 -20.48 -10.95 0.74
CA SER A 188 -21.27 -11.34 1.93
C SER A 188 -21.35 -12.87 2.07
N ALA A 189 -21.60 -13.59 0.98
CA ALA A 189 -21.59 -15.05 0.99
C ALA A 189 -20.21 -15.62 1.34
N ALA A 190 -19.13 -15.04 0.81
CA ALA A 190 -17.75 -15.43 1.14
C ALA A 190 -17.41 -15.18 2.62
N ALA A 191 -17.90 -14.10 3.21
CA ALA A 191 -17.77 -13.82 4.64
C ALA A 191 -18.53 -14.88 5.47
N TYR A 192 -19.78 -15.14 5.13
CA TYR A 192 -20.59 -16.16 5.80
C TYR A 192 -19.96 -17.55 5.75
N THR A 193 -19.50 -17.99 4.56
CA THR A 193 -18.85 -19.31 4.40
C THR A 193 -17.50 -19.38 5.12
N SER A 194 -16.88 -18.24 5.43
CA SER A 194 -15.70 -18.13 6.27
C SER A 194 -16.04 -18.02 7.77
N SER A 195 -17.32 -18.25 8.14
CA SER A 195 -17.85 -18.22 9.51
C SER A 195 -17.68 -16.85 10.19
N PHE A 196 -17.81 -15.75 9.47
CA PHE A 196 -17.98 -14.41 10.03
C PHE A 196 -19.46 -14.06 10.14
N GLY A 197 -19.83 -13.26 11.14
CA GLY A 197 -21.11 -12.59 11.16
C GLY A 197 -21.27 -11.65 9.95
N THR A 198 -22.48 -11.55 9.43
CA THR A 198 -22.73 -10.69 8.26
C THR A 198 -23.90 -9.76 8.52
N ILE A 199 -23.69 -8.48 8.26
CA ILE A 199 -24.73 -7.45 8.32
C ILE A 199 -25.07 -7.04 6.89
N PRO A 200 -26.36 -7.13 6.48
CA PRO A 200 -26.79 -6.57 5.21
C PRO A 200 -26.42 -5.08 5.11
N PHE A 201 -25.91 -4.67 3.96
CA PHE A 201 -25.37 -3.32 3.80
C PHE A 201 -26.45 -2.22 3.99
N ASP A 202 -27.68 -2.50 3.62
CA ASP A 202 -28.86 -1.66 3.82
C ASP A 202 -29.34 -1.62 5.29
N LYS A 203 -28.83 -2.52 6.14
CA LYS A 203 -29.10 -2.56 7.59
C LYS A 203 -27.93 -2.03 8.43
N LEU A 204 -26.93 -1.44 7.79
CA LEU A 204 -25.73 -0.95 8.48
C LEU A 204 -26.08 0.09 9.55
N GLU A 205 -26.93 1.06 9.20
CA GLU A 205 -27.36 2.14 10.10
C GLU A 205 -28.06 1.63 11.37
N GLU A 206 -28.86 0.57 11.27
CA GLU A 206 -29.59 -0.02 12.39
C GLU A 206 -28.68 -0.78 13.35
N ASN A 207 -27.53 -1.25 12.87
CA ASN A 207 -26.63 -2.14 13.61
C ASN A 207 -25.32 -1.47 14.07
N ILE A 208 -25.00 -0.29 13.54
CA ILE A 208 -23.67 0.32 13.72
C ILE A 208 -23.33 0.64 15.17
N SER A 209 -24.32 0.90 16.01
CA SER A 209 -24.16 1.30 17.41
C SER A 209 -23.56 0.22 18.32
N LYS A 210 -23.51 -1.05 17.88
CA LYS A 210 -22.92 -2.13 18.69
C LYS A 210 -21.39 -2.18 18.62
N TYR A 211 -20.76 -1.58 17.60
CA TYR A 211 -19.34 -1.74 17.33
C TYR A 211 -18.47 -0.75 18.09
N ASP A 212 -17.36 -1.27 18.58
CA ASP A 212 -16.30 -0.51 19.24
C ASP A 212 -15.22 -0.10 18.24
N PHE A 213 -14.97 -0.96 17.23
CA PHE A 213 -14.01 -0.74 16.17
C PHE A 213 -14.67 -0.93 14.80
N ILE A 214 -14.41 0.00 13.91
CA ILE A 214 -14.91 -0.05 12.52
C ILE A 214 -13.70 0.09 11.58
N PHE A 215 -13.54 -0.88 10.69
CA PHE A 215 -12.48 -0.90 9.69
C PHE A 215 -13.09 -0.76 8.30
N ASN A 216 -12.84 0.38 7.65
CA ASN A 216 -13.34 0.57 6.30
C ASN A 216 -12.29 0.16 5.26
N THR A 217 -12.75 -0.59 4.24
CA THR A 217 -11.95 -1.00 3.08
C THR A 217 -12.59 -0.61 1.74
N ILE A 218 -13.69 0.14 1.79
CA ILE A 218 -14.48 0.53 0.62
C ILE A 218 -14.09 1.95 0.20
N PRO A 219 -13.55 2.17 -1.02
CA PRO A 219 -13.07 3.47 -1.48
C PRO A 219 -14.21 4.38 -2.01
N SER A 220 -15.31 4.44 -1.29
CA SER A 220 -16.44 5.33 -1.58
C SER A 220 -17.18 5.61 -0.29
N LEU A 221 -17.81 6.78 -0.18
CA LEU A 221 -18.47 7.21 1.04
C LEU A 221 -19.51 6.18 1.51
N VAL A 222 -19.25 5.59 2.66
CA VAL A 222 -20.10 4.62 3.37
C VAL A 222 -20.49 5.17 4.74
N MET A 223 -19.49 5.66 5.48
CA MET A 223 -19.71 6.24 6.80
C MET A 223 -20.17 7.69 6.63
N THR A 224 -21.47 7.85 6.28
CA THR A 224 -22.13 9.15 6.13
C THR A 224 -22.43 9.77 7.49
N LYS A 225 -22.93 11.00 7.53
CA LYS A 225 -23.35 11.68 8.76
C LYS A 225 -24.38 10.86 9.54
N GLU A 226 -25.38 10.35 8.85
CA GLU A 226 -26.48 9.57 9.46
C GLU A 226 -25.94 8.30 10.14
N ILE A 227 -24.97 7.63 9.52
CA ILE A 227 -24.33 6.44 10.10
C ILE A 227 -23.42 6.82 11.26
N LEU A 228 -22.62 7.89 11.10
CA LEU A 228 -21.71 8.38 12.14
C LEU A 228 -22.44 8.80 13.42
N ASP A 229 -23.61 9.44 13.30
CA ASP A 229 -24.45 9.85 14.44
C ASP A 229 -24.89 8.66 15.32
N ARG A 230 -25.01 7.47 14.73
CA ARG A 230 -25.43 6.26 15.43
C ARG A 230 -24.27 5.44 16.00
N THR A 231 -23.03 5.83 15.74
CA THR A 231 -21.86 5.14 16.31
C THR A 231 -21.71 5.44 17.80
N LYS A 232 -21.03 4.55 18.51
CA LYS A 232 -20.61 4.84 19.89
C LYS A 232 -19.74 6.09 19.95
N GLU A 233 -19.81 6.84 21.03
CA GLU A 233 -18.97 8.03 21.24
C GLU A 233 -17.47 7.70 21.20
N GLN A 234 -17.08 6.56 21.73
CA GLN A 234 -15.68 6.10 21.79
C GLN A 234 -15.28 5.17 20.66
N VAL A 235 -16.08 5.11 19.56
CA VAL A 235 -15.75 4.27 18.43
C VAL A 235 -14.41 4.66 17.83
N VAL A 236 -13.62 3.67 17.42
CA VAL A 236 -12.39 3.88 16.64
C VAL A 236 -12.64 3.42 15.21
N ILE A 237 -12.54 4.36 14.28
CA ILE A 237 -12.74 4.11 12.84
C ILE A 237 -11.40 4.24 12.12
N ILE A 238 -10.91 3.14 11.56
CA ILE A 238 -9.71 3.12 10.73
C ILE A 238 -10.10 2.83 9.28
N ASP A 239 -9.84 3.78 8.41
CA ASP A 239 -10.08 3.64 6.98
C ASP A 239 -8.77 3.29 6.26
N ILE A 240 -8.75 2.13 5.60
CA ILE A 240 -7.61 1.66 4.81
C ILE A 240 -7.92 1.57 3.31
N ALA A 241 -9.07 2.10 2.90
CA ALA A 241 -9.41 2.22 1.50
C ALA A 241 -8.53 3.26 0.80
N SER A 242 -8.41 3.15 -0.52
CA SER A 242 -7.71 4.17 -1.32
C SER A 242 -8.33 5.56 -1.11
N ALA A 243 -7.50 6.60 -1.17
CA ALA A 243 -7.99 7.97 -1.04
C ALA A 243 -9.11 8.27 -2.06
N PRO A 244 -10.12 9.05 -1.68
CA PRO A 244 -10.25 9.82 -0.44
C PRO A 244 -10.77 9.03 0.77
N GLY A 245 -10.94 7.71 0.66
CA GLY A 245 -11.54 6.86 1.68
C GLY A 245 -13.07 6.81 1.59
N GLY A 246 -13.69 6.22 2.60
CA GLY A 246 -15.15 6.01 2.65
C GLY A 246 -15.82 6.57 3.90
N VAL A 247 -15.17 7.50 4.60
CA VAL A 247 -15.66 8.13 5.83
C VAL A 247 -15.79 9.64 5.63
N ASP A 248 -16.87 10.25 6.11
CA ASP A 248 -16.95 11.70 6.28
C ASP A 248 -16.08 12.13 7.47
N PHE A 249 -14.77 12.28 7.22
CA PHE A 249 -13.78 12.62 8.26
C PHE A 249 -14.04 13.99 8.88
N SER A 250 -14.58 14.94 8.11
CA SER A 250 -14.90 16.26 8.60
C SER A 250 -16.02 16.21 9.62
N TYR A 251 -17.07 15.49 9.32
CA TYR A 251 -18.19 15.31 10.23
C TYR A 251 -17.83 14.42 11.44
N ALA A 252 -17.09 13.33 11.23
CA ALA A 252 -16.60 12.51 12.34
C ALA A 252 -15.84 13.35 13.38
N LYS A 253 -14.96 14.26 12.91
CA LYS A 253 -14.24 15.21 13.78
C LYS A 253 -15.18 16.20 14.47
N GLU A 254 -16.17 16.73 13.77
CA GLU A 254 -17.17 17.68 14.31
C GLU A 254 -17.92 17.07 15.50
N ILE A 255 -18.34 15.80 15.39
CA ILE A 255 -19.07 15.09 16.46
C ILE A 255 -18.17 14.34 17.45
N GLY A 256 -16.85 14.57 17.39
CA GLY A 256 -15.87 13.99 18.33
C GLY A 256 -15.62 12.49 18.14
N ARG A 257 -15.86 11.91 16.98
CA ARG A 257 -15.53 10.50 16.66
C ARG A 257 -14.11 10.40 16.15
N TYR A 258 -13.38 9.39 16.63
CA TYR A 258 -12.06 9.10 16.07
C TYR A 258 -12.21 8.39 14.73
N ALA A 259 -11.76 9.03 13.66
CA ALA A 259 -11.71 8.45 12.32
C ALA A 259 -10.43 8.89 11.61
N GLU A 260 -9.69 7.94 11.03
CA GLU A 260 -8.44 8.21 10.33
C GLU A 260 -8.33 7.43 9.03
N LEU A 261 -7.95 8.12 7.95
CA LEU A 261 -7.53 7.50 6.69
C LEU A 261 -6.06 7.10 6.82
N TYR A 262 -5.80 5.79 6.95
CA TYR A 262 -4.48 5.27 7.22
C TYR A 262 -3.89 4.56 6.00
N LEU A 263 -3.07 5.28 5.22
CA LEU A 263 -2.51 4.84 3.95
C LEU A 263 -1.01 4.51 4.03
N GLY A 264 -0.53 3.73 3.05
CA GLY A 264 0.89 3.39 2.89
C GLY A 264 1.41 2.49 4.01
N ILE A 265 0.56 1.71 4.63
CA ILE A 265 0.83 0.89 5.81
C ILE A 265 2.02 -0.08 5.61
N PRO A 266 2.13 -0.85 4.50
CA PRO A 266 3.24 -1.78 4.31
C PRO A 266 4.61 -1.10 4.38
N GLY A 267 4.74 0.07 3.76
CA GLY A 267 5.99 0.85 3.79
C GLY A 267 6.31 1.47 5.15
N LYS A 268 5.30 1.73 5.99
CA LYS A 268 5.45 2.33 7.32
C LYS A 268 5.72 1.30 8.42
N ILE A 269 5.04 0.14 8.34
CA ILE A 269 4.99 -0.83 9.45
C ILE A 269 5.97 -1.98 9.23
N SER A 270 6.04 -2.52 8.02
CA SER A 270 6.84 -3.71 7.71
C SER A 270 7.61 -3.56 6.40
N PRO A 271 8.44 -2.49 6.25
CA PRO A 271 9.12 -2.22 4.99
C PRO A 271 10.08 -3.32 4.58
N LYS A 272 10.74 -3.97 5.52
CA LYS A 272 11.66 -5.08 5.24
C LYS A 272 10.92 -6.30 4.67
N SER A 273 9.85 -6.75 5.31
CA SER A 273 9.05 -7.88 4.80
C SER A 273 8.47 -7.57 3.42
N SER A 274 7.97 -6.33 3.22
CA SER A 274 7.47 -5.89 1.92
C SER A 274 8.58 -5.92 0.85
N ALA A 275 9.79 -5.47 1.18
CA ALA A 275 10.94 -5.51 0.28
C ALA A 275 11.30 -6.94 -0.15
N THR A 276 11.31 -7.89 0.80
CA THR A 276 11.61 -9.30 0.52
C THR A 276 10.65 -9.89 -0.51
N PHE A 277 9.34 -9.66 -0.39
CA PHE A 277 8.36 -10.14 -1.38
C PHE A 277 8.54 -9.45 -2.74
N LEU A 278 8.79 -8.14 -2.75
CA LEU A 278 9.04 -7.41 -3.99
C LEU A 278 10.29 -7.92 -4.71
N ASN A 279 11.39 -8.17 -3.98
CA ASN A 279 12.63 -8.72 -4.55
C ASN A 279 12.43 -10.14 -5.07
N HIS A 280 11.72 -10.99 -4.32
CA HIS A 280 11.43 -12.36 -4.77
C HIS A 280 10.73 -12.34 -6.13
N TYR A 281 9.65 -11.59 -6.23
CA TYR A 281 8.92 -11.43 -7.48
C TYR A 281 9.78 -10.82 -8.59
N LEU A 282 10.50 -9.72 -8.31
CA LEU A 282 11.39 -9.05 -9.25
C LEU A 282 12.41 -10.03 -9.87
N LEU A 283 13.07 -10.80 -9.02
CA LEU A 283 14.09 -11.76 -9.44
C LEU A 283 13.51 -12.91 -10.27
N GLU A 284 12.29 -13.34 -9.98
CA GLU A 284 11.61 -14.33 -10.81
C GLU A 284 11.30 -13.80 -12.21
N GLN A 285 10.82 -12.54 -12.31
CA GLN A 285 10.51 -11.94 -13.61
C GLN A 285 11.78 -11.74 -14.47
N ILE A 286 12.89 -11.40 -13.86
CA ILE A 286 14.16 -11.22 -14.59
C ILE A 286 14.72 -12.57 -15.09
N ARG A 287 14.56 -13.65 -14.32
CA ARG A 287 15.04 -14.99 -14.72
C ARG A 287 14.22 -15.64 -15.83
N LYS A 288 12.97 -15.21 -16.03
CA LYS A 288 12.08 -15.73 -17.09
C LYS A 288 12.38 -15.14 -18.47
N LYS A 289 13.19 -14.11 -18.55
CA LYS A 289 13.61 -13.42 -19.79
C LYS A 289 15.03 -13.73 -20.17
#